data_c24dafff4fa4bfcdda9d67488586ac62
#
_entry.id   c24dafff4fa4bfcdda9d67488586ac62
#
_cell.length_a   1.000
_cell.length_b   1.000
_cell.length_c   1.000
_cell.angle_alpha   90.00
_cell.angle_beta   90.00
_cell.angle_gamma   90.00
#
_symmetry.space_group_name_H-M   'P 1'
#
loop_
_entity.id
_entity.type
_entity.pdbx_description
1 polymer ?
#
loop_
_entity_poly.entity_id
_entity_poly.type
_entity_poly.pdbx_seq_one_letter_code
_entity_poly.pdbx_strand_id
1 'polypeptide(L)'
;MKGRKSYTRGNYDYTDYYELSGEVNACYNDLSYDASSSFSDELSEQIAPFDVKQTVQFTPSFLSGFYADTADVDSGIYKEDAIRIANESTRSRILSTSAFSDLAFSLSNSDSDLSSMLHTRCDSPERTMYPVWFMSYRKGDRVAYATVNGQTGKVAADIPIDSKKYILGSLLLALPIFLLLNFFFTFKPNFTLGLSAFLAVATLIIHIAEIRKINVRDQRMDDRGYLSRQSKAAQSSKRESSAARGGFLGSIIAVIAAALIFVINPVADYWYYAGTIIAFIGVLFTIIAIIKKYNILATRKLPQFDRKGGDDRA
;
A
#
# COMPACT_ATOMS: atom_id res chain seq x y z
N MET A 1 -13.56 -7.25 -31.69
CA MET A 1 -13.88 -7.80 -30.34
C MET A 1 -15.12 -8.67 -30.46
N LYS A 2 -15.20 -9.78 -29.70
CA LYS A 2 -16.36 -10.67 -29.66
C LYS A 2 -17.09 -10.51 -28.34
N GLY A 3 -18.42 -10.29 -28.42
CA GLY A 3 -19.29 -10.16 -27.26
C GLY A 3 -20.46 -11.11 -27.34
N ARG A 4 -21.10 -11.40 -26.20
CA ARG A 4 -22.33 -12.19 -26.13
C ARG A 4 -23.35 -11.49 -25.25
N LYS A 5 -24.61 -11.60 -25.61
CA LYS A 5 -25.73 -11.18 -24.78
C LYS A 5 -26.65 -12.37 -24.58
N SER A 6 -26.87 -12.77 -23.34
CA SER A 6 -27.80 -13.83 -22.99
C SER A 6 -29.06 -13.23 -22.38
N TYR A 7 -30.23 -13.70 -22.81
CA TYR A 7 -31.53 -13.28 -22.28
C TYR A 7 -32.53 -14.42 -22.37
N THR A 8 -33.49 -14.42 -21.45
CA THR A 8 -34.55 -15.44 -21.39
C THR A 8 -35.82 -14.86 -22.01
N ARG A 9 -36.44 -15.57 -22.93
CA ARG A 9 -37.73 -15.19 -23.51
C ARG A 9 -38.68 -16.39 -23.44
N GLY A 10 -39.66 -16.32 -22.55
CA GLY A 10 -40.53 -17.45 -22.22
C GLY A 10 -39.73 -18.55 -21.50
N ASN A 11 -39.79 -19.79 -21.97
CA ASN A 11 -39.05 -20.92 -21.41
C ASN A 11 -37.69 -21.22 -22.09
N TYR A 12 -37.24 -20.32 -22.91
CA TYR A 12 -36.00 -20.51 -23.70
C TYR A 12 -34.96 -19.46 -23.37
N ASP A 13 -33.71 -19.90 -23.23
CA ASP A 13 -32.54 -19.03 -23.10
C ASP A 13 -31.90 -18.80 -24.45
N TYR A 14 -31.74 -17.55 -24.80
CA TYR A 14 -31.11 -17.13 -26.05
C TYR A 14 -29.74 -16.52 -25.74
N THR A 15 -28.79 -16.79 -26.61
CA THR A 15 -27.47 -16.16 -26.57
C THR A 15 -27.11 -15.63 -27.94
N ASP A 16 -27.06 -14.30 -28.05
CA ASP A 16 -26.62 -13.64 -29.27
C ASP A 16 -25.15 -13.35 -29.18
N TYR A 17 -24.45 -13.62 -30.31
CA TYR A 17 -23.03 -13.36 -30.45
C TYR A 17 -22.83 -12.13 -31.35
N TYR A 18 -21.98 -11.22 -30.90
CA TYR A 18 -21.66 -9.99 -31.61
C TYR A 18 -20.18 -9.95 -31.94
N GLU A 19 -19.85 -9.47 -33.10
CA GLU A 19 -18.49 -9.12 -33.51
C GLU A 19 -18.45 -7.59 -33.73
N LEU A 20 -17.60 -6.92 -32.99
CA LEU A 20 -17.46 -5.48 -33.03
C LEU A 20 -16.08 -5.13 -33.58
N SER A 21 -16.04 -4.31 -34.61
CA SER A 21 -14.84 -3.76 -35.24
C SER A 21 -14.89 -2.23 -35.19
N GLY A 22 -13.76 -1.59 -34.97
CA GLY A 22 -13.65 -0.15 -34.95
C GLY A 22 -12.21 0.31 -34.91
N GLU A 23 -11.98 1.57 -35.24
CA GLU A 23 -10.69 2.23 -35.12
C GLU A 23 -10.68 3.11 -33.86
N VAL A 24 -9.57 3.09 -33.14
CA VAL A 24 -9.38 3.89 -31.93
C VAL A 24 -8.09 4.69 -32.09
N ASN A 25 -8.21 6.00 -32.04
CA ASN A 25 -7.08 6.92 -31.95
C ASN A 25 -7.16 7.64 -30.58
N ALA A 26 -6.18 7.41 -29.73
CA ALA A 26 -6.08 8.04 -28.41
C ALA A 26 -4.64 8.57 -28.21
N CYS A 27 -4.55 9.78 -27.66
CA CYS A 27 -3.29 10.40 -27.26
C CYS A 27 -3.37 10.72 -25.77
N TYR A 28 -2.34 10.35 -25.02
CA TYR A 28 -2.21 10.57 -23.57
C TYR A 28 -0.96 11.39 -23.30
N ASN A 29 -1.13 12.61 -22.79
CA ASN A 29 -0.04 13.54 -22.56
C ASN A 29 0.20 13.85 -21.07
N ASP A 30 -0.59 13.23 -20.16
CA ASP A 30 -0.65 13.64 -18.76
C ASP A 30 -0.01 12.59 -17.81
N LEU A 31 0.80 11.66 -18.34
CA LEU A 31 1.53 10.69 -17.52
C LEU A 31 2.85 11.30 -17.05
N SER A 32 2.99 11.50 -15.75
CA SER A 32 4.22 11.96 -15.12
C SER A 32 4.79 10.89 -14.20
N TYR A 33 6.09 10.68 -14.28
CA TYR A 33 6.85 9.77 -13.42
C TYR A 33 7.95 10.54 -12.71
N ASP A 34 8.30 10.05 -11.52
CA ASP A 34 9.46 10.56 -10.82
C ASP A 34 10.75 10.19 -11.57
N ALA A 35 11.60 11.16 -11.76
CA ALA A 35 12.89 10.99 -12.40
C ALA A 35 14.06 11.02 -11.41
N SER A 36 13.79 11.08 -10.10
CA SER A 36 14.77 11.11 -9.03
C SER A 36 14.83 9.78 -8.29
N SER A 37 16.02 9.20 -8.16
CA SER A 37 16.23 8.01 -7.33
C SER A 37 16.19 8.29 -5.83
N SER A 38 16.17 9.57 -5.44
CA SER A 38 16.15 10.01 -4.04
C SER A 38 14.74 10.18 -3.49
N PHE A 39 13.76 10.40 -4.35
CA PHE A 39 12.36 10.57 -3.99
C PHE A 39 11.60 9.25 -4.11
N SER A 40 10.55 9.08 -3.34
CA SER A 40 9.74 7.86 -3.36
C SER A 40 8.73 7.90 -4.47
N ASP A 41 8.76 6.92 -5.39
CA ASP A 41 7.76 6.72 -6.43
C ASP A 41 6.33 6.73 -5.86
N GLU A 42 6.10 6.07 -4.71
CA GLU A 42 4.78 6.01 -4.09
C GLU A 42 4.27 7.38 -3.64
N LEU A 43 5.14 8.21 -3.03
CA LEU A 43 4.76 9.57 -2.63
C LEU A 43 4.54 10.46 -3.86
N SER A 44 5.34 10.29 -4.91
CA SER A 44 5.18 10.99 -6.17
C SER A 44 3.86 10.65 -6.85
N GLU A 45 3.53 9.38 -6.96
CA GLU A 45 2.25 8.91 -7.53
C GLU A 45 1.05 9.38 -6.70
N GLN A 46 1.16 9.38 -5.37
CA GLN A 46 0.07 9.82 -4.49
C GLN A 46 -0.26 11.30 -4.63
N ILE A 47 0.73 12.16 -4.90
CA ILE A 47 0.48 13.61 -5.11
C ILE A 47 0.10 13.95 -6.56
N ALA A 48 0.28 13.05 -7.51
CA ALA A 48 -0.16 13.23 -8.89
C ALA A 48 -1.70 13.37 -8.98
N PRO A 49 -2.27 13.95 -10.06
CA PRO A 49 -1.60 14.45 -11.25
C PRO A 49 -1.09 15.89 -11.11
N PHE A 50 -0.14 16.22 -11.97
CA PHE A 50 0.28 17.61 -12.23
C PHE A 50 -0.36 18.08 -13.53
N ASP A 51 -0.71 19.37 -13.60
CA ASP A 51 -1.28 19.95 -14.81
C ASP A 51 -0.16 20.33 -15.80
N VAL A 52 0.03 19.47 -16.80
CA VAL A 52 1.05 19.66 -17.85
C VAL A 52 0.77 20.89 -18.71
N LYS A 53 -0.51 21.33 -18.81
CA LYS A 53 -0.88 22.49 -19.63
C LYS A 53 -0.37 23.82 -19.06
N GLN A 54 -0.06 23.85 -17.78
CA GLN A 54 0.50 25.02 -17.09
C GLN A 54 2.03 25.06 -17.15
N THR A 55 2.68 24.13 -17.86
CA THR A 55 4.14 24.16 -17.98
C THR A 55 4.59 25.32 -18.85
N VAL A 56 5.66 25.97 -18.42
CA VAL A 56 6.32 27.07 -19.12
C VAL A 56 7.76 26.71 -19.38
N GLN A 57 8.40 27.42 -20.32
CA GLN A 57 9.79 27.17 -20.62
C GLN A 57 10.67 27.40 -19.37
N PHE A 58 11.52 26.41 -19.06
CA PHE A 58 12.39 26.48 -17.90
C PHE A 58 13.42 27.62 -18.01
N THR A 59 13.53 28.39 -16.95
CA THR A 59 14.61 29.35 -16.74
C THR A 59 15.25 29.15 -15.37
N PRO A 60 16.57 29.30 -15.21
CA PRO A 60 17.25 29.12 -13.92
C PRO A 60 16.71 30.00 -12.78
N SER A 61 16.05 31.11 -13.11
CA SER A 61 15.41 31.99 -12.12
C SER A 61 14.30 31.31 -11.31
N PHE A 62 13.66 30.27 -11.86
CA PHE A 62 12.65 29.51 -11.13
C PHE A 62 13.23 28.73 -9.94
N LEU A 63 14.54 28.48 -9.94
CA LEU A 63 15.22 27.78 -8.84
C LEU A 63 15.63 28.69 -7.70
N SER A 64 15.43 30.00 -7.83
CA SER A 64 15.80 30.96 -6.78
C SER A 64 14.97 30.71 -5.51
N GLY A 65 15.63 30.30 -4.42
CA GLY A 65 14.98 30.00 -3.15
C GLY A 65 14.39 28.58 -3.04
N PHE A 66 14.56 27.73 -4.05
CA PHE A 66 14.11 26.36 -4.05
C PHE A 66 15.27 25.37 -4.20
N TYR A 67 15.07 24.16 -3.71
CA TYR A 67 15.95 23.05 -4.01
C TYR A 67 15.44 22.35 -5.27
N ALA A 68 16.35 21.96 -6.16
CA ALA A 68 16.03 21.16 -7.32
C ALA A 68 16.76 19.81 -7.20
N ASP A 69 16.06 18.73 -7.45
CA ASP A 69 16.67 17.43 -7.61
C ASP A 69 16.91 17.14 -9.11
N THR A 70 17.95 16.39 -9.39
CA THR A 70 18.32 16.08 -10.78
C THR A 70 17.69 14.79 -11.22
N ALA A 71 17.17 14.75 -12.46
CA ALA A 71 16.71 13.52 -13.09
C ALA A 71 17.90 12.57 -13.30
N ASP A 72 18.01 11.55 -12.46
CA ASP A 72 19.06 10.53 -12.52
C ASP A 72 18.51 9.12 -12.84
N VAL A 73 17.19 9.00 -13.00
CA VAL A 73 16.51 7.77 -13.43
C VAL A 73 16.32 7.77 -14.94
N ASP A 74 16.62 6.64 -15.57
CA ASP A 74 16.41 6.48 -17.01
C ASP A 74 14.92 6.33 -17.33
N SER A 75 14.43 7.18 -18.23
CA SER A 75 13.03 7.17 -18.70
C SER A 75 12.59 5.86 -19.33
N GLY A 76 13.52 5.07 -19.86
CA GLY A 76 13.24 3.74 -20.43
C GLY A 76 12.56 2.79 -19.45
N ILE A 77 12.80 2.95 -18.15
CA ILE A 77 12.24 2.11 -17.08
C ILE A 77 10.71 2.22 -17.00
N TYR A 78 10.17 3.42 -17.24
CA TYR A 78 8.74 3.72 -17.13
C TYR A 78 7.95 3.50 -18.41
N LYS A 79 8.63 3.24 -19.54
CA LYS A 79 8.00 3.13 -20.84
C LYS A 79 6.96 2.02 -20.94
N GLU A 80 7.27 0.84 -20.41
CA GLU A 80 6.32 -0.29 -20.41
C GLU A 80 5.09 -0.01 -19.54
N ASP A 81 5.30 0.62 -18.40
CA ASP A 81 4.23 0.99 -17.48
C ASP A 81 3.32 2.08 -18.09
N ALA A 82 3.89 3.07 -18.74
CA ALA A 82 3.15 4.10 -19.47
C ALA A 82 2.27 3.49 -20.57
N ILE A 83 2.82 2.56 -21.35
CA ILE A 83 2.07 1.83 -22.38
C ILE A 83 0.93 1.02 -21.75
N ARG A 84 1.18 0.35 -20.64
CA ARG A 84 0.16 -0.42 -19.92
C ARG A 84 -0.99 0.47 -19.45
N ILE A 85 -0.70 1.60 -18.82
CA ILE A 85 -1.70 2.56 -18.33
C ILE A 85 -2.51 3.14 -19.49
N ALA A 86 -1.84 3.51 -20.60
CA ALA A 86 -2.51 4.00 -21.79
C ALA A 86 -3.45 2.94 -22.39
N ASN A 87 -3.03 1.70 -22.45
CA ASN A 87 -3.85 0.58 -22.94
C ASN A 87 -5.06 0.32 -22.02
N GLU A 88 -4.88 0.33 -20.70
CA GLU A 88 -5.97 0.18 -19.73
C GLU A 88 -6.99 1.32 -19.83
N SER A 89 -6.51 2.56 -19.96
CA SER A 89 -7.36 3.73 -20.14
C SER A 89 -8.15 3.65 -21.45
N THR A 90 -7.49 3.27 -22.54
CA THR A 90 -8.13 3.06 -23.85
C THR A 90 -9.19 1.96 -23.77
N ARG A 91 -8.87 0.84 -23.15
CA ARG A 91 -9.81 -0.25 -22.90
C ARG A 91 -11.03 0.20 -22.10
N SER A 92 -10.81 0.91 -21.02
CA SER A 92 -11.90 1.43 -20.18
C SER A 92 -12.82 2.36 -20.98
N ARG A 93 -12.26 3.24 -21.80
CA ARG A 93 -13.03 4.12 -22.67
C ARG A 93 -13.82 3.36 -23.75
N ILE A 94 -13.21 2.35 -24.37
CA ILE A 94 -13.90 1.50 -25.34
C ILE A 94 -15.11 0.83 -24.66
N LEU A 95 -14.91 0.19 -23.51
CA LEU A 95 -15.96 -0.53 -22.79
C LEU A 95 -17.07 0.39 -22.24
N SER A 96 -16.77 1.65 -21.95
CA SER A 96 -17.76 2.64 -21.52
C SER A 96 -18.57 3.26 -22.67
N THR A 97 -18.24 2.97 -23.91
CA THR A 97 -19.00 3.46 -25.07
C THR A 97 -20.37 2.79 -25.12
N SER A 98 -21.41 3.53 -25.50
CA SER A 98 -22.80 3.06 -25.50
C SER A 98 -23.04 1.78 -26.31
N ALA A 99 -22.25 1.56 -27.36
CA ALA A 99 -22.31 0.34 -28.16
C ALA A 99 -22.00 -0.94 -27.35
N PHE A 100 -21.33 -0.78 -26.20
CA PHE A 100 -20.86 -1.88 -25.34
C PHE A 100 -21.60 -1.98 -24.02
N SER A 101 -22.36 -0.95 -23.61
CA SER A 101 -22.98 -0.87 -22.28
C SER A 101 -24.02 -1.96 -22.03
N ASP A 102 -24.71 -2.44 -23.07
CA ASP A 102 -25.78 -3.44 -22.96
C ASP A 102 -25.29 -4.87 -23.18
N LEU A 103 -24.03 -5.06 -23.51
CA LEU A 103 -23.44 -6.36 -23.80
C LEU A 103 -22.63 -6.86 -22.60
N ALA A 104 -23.04 -8.00 -22.04
CA ALA A 104 -22.17 -8.71 -21.10
C ALA A 104 -20.98 -9.26 -21.89
N PHE A 105 -19.89 -8.48 -21.96
CA PHE A 105 -18.64 -8.97 -22.53
C PHE A 105 -18.06 -10.03 -21.61
N SER A 106 -18.27 -11.29 -21.91
CA SER A 106 -17.29 -12.28 -21.49
C SER A 106 -16.07 -12.04 -22.38
N LEU A 107 -15.11 -11.29 -21.89
CA LEU A 107 -13.77 -11.26 -22.42
C LEU A 107 -13.19 -12.67 -22.27
N SER A 108 -13.56 -13.56 -23.19
CA SER A 108 -12.97 -14.91 -23.24
C SER A 108 -11.51 -14.85 -23.71
N ASN A 109 -11.06 -13.70 -24.19
CA ASN A 109 -9.71 -13.46 -24.64
C ASN A 109 -9.01 -12.62 -23.57
N SER A 110 -7.88 -13.11 -23.15
CA SER A 110 -7.04 -12.51 -22.10
C SER A 110 -6.75 -11.02 -22.39
N ASP A 111 -6.46 -10.26 -21.33
CA ASP A 111 -6.03 -8.85 -21.43
C ASP A 111 -4.87 -8.64 -22.43
N SER A 112 -4.11 -9.70 -22.70
CA SER A 112 -3.05 -9.74 -23.73
C SER A 112 -3.53 -9.50 -25.15
N ASP A 113 -4.74 -9.96 -25.52
CA ASP A 113 -5.21 -9.87 -26.90
C ASP A 113 -5.58 -8.43 -27.29
N LEU A 114 -6.24 -7.68 -26.39
CA LEU A 114 -6.55 -6.28 -26.67
C LEU A 114 -5.30 -5.41 -26.68
N SER A 115 -4.38 -5.66 -25.76
CA SER A 115 -3.10 -4.95 -25.69
C SER A 115 -2.25 -5.18 -26.95
N SER A 116 -2.29 -6.38 -27.53
CA SER A 116 -1.59 -6.70 -28.78
C SER A 116 -2.21 -6.03 -30.00
N MET A 117 -3.51 -5.74 -29.97
CA MET A 117 -4.23 -5.04 -31.05
C MET A 117 -4.03 -3.52 -30.99
N LEU A 118 -3.73 -2.98 -29.79
CA LEU A 118 -3.43 -1.56 -29.60
C LEU A 118 -1.95 -1.33 -29.92
N HIS A 119 -1.65 -0.77 -31.07
CA HIS A 119 -0.29 -0.39 -31.45
C HIS A 119 0.15 0.89 -30.72
N THR A 120 0.17 0.85 -29.39
CA THR A 120 0.52 1.99 -28.55
C THR A 120 2.02 2.27 -28.63
N ARG A 121 2.36 3.52 -28.94
CA ARG A 121 3.73 4.00 -28.96
C ARG A 121 3.91 5.03 -27.84
N CYS A 122 5.06 4.98 -27.19
CA CYS A 122 5.49 6.00 -26.27
C CYS A 122 6.55 6.85 -26.96
N ASP A 123 6.25 8.12 -27.16
CA ASP A 123 7.19 9.08 -27.69
C ASP A 123 8.30 9.41 -26.68
N SER A 124 9.25 10.23 -27.08
CA SER A 124 10.36 10.64 -26.20
C SER A 124 9.80 11.39 -24.98
N PRO A 125 10.11 10.94 -23.75
CA PRO A 125 9.65 11.63 -22.56
C PRO A 125 10.32 12.99 -22.42
N GLU A 126 9.56 13.99 -22.05
CA GLU A 126 10.07 15.32 -21.77
C GLU A 126 10.42 15.45 -20.27
N ARG A 127 11.53 16.13 -19.98
CA ARG A 127 11.90 16.44 -18.60
C ARG A 127 11.20 17.70 -18.15
N THR A 128 10.42 17.57 -17.07
CA THR A 128 9.63 18.67 -16.52
C THR A 128 9.90 18.80 -15.03
N MET A 129 9.98 20.03 -14.53
CA MET A 129 10.07 20.31 -13.10
C MET A 129 8.71 20.68 -12.55
N TYR A 130 8.29 20.01 -11.49
CA TYR A 130 7.05 20.30 -10.78
C TYR A 130 7.31 20.81 -9.37
N PRO A 131 6.50 21.77 -8.89
CA PRO A 131 6.65 22.28 -7.52
C PRO A 131 6.12 21.27 -6.53
N VAL A 132 7.00 20.78 -5.65
CA VAL A 132 6.66 19.86 -4.56
C VAL A 132 7.14 20.44 -3.24
N TRP A 133 6.26 20.53 -2.25
CA TRP A 133 6.62 20.92 -0.91
C TRP A 133 6.94 19.68 -0.10
N PHE A 134 8.07 19.70 0.60
CA PHE A 134 8.50 18.64 1.47
C PHE A 134 8.46 19.09 2.92
N MET A 135 7.82 18.28 3.75
CA MET A 135 7.93 18.37 5.20
C MET A 135 8.56 17.09 5.73
N SER A 136 9.52 17.23 6.63
CA SER A 136 10.18 16.09 7.25
C SER A 136 9.97 16.09 8.76
N TYR A 137 9.67 14.92 9.31
CA TYR A 137 9.64 14.68 10.75
C TYR A 137 10.72 13.69 11.13
N ARG A 138 11.68 14.16 11.91
CA ARG A 138 12.83 13.34 12.34
C ARG A 138 12.64 12.82 13.75
N LYS A 139 12.90 11.52 13.93
CA LYS A 139 12.96 10.88 15.24
C LYS A 139 14.18 9.94 15.29
N GLY A 140 15.25 10.39 15.99
CA GLY A 140 16.52 9.66 16.04
C GLY A 140 17.22 9.65 14.68
N ASP A 141 17.53 8.47 14.18
CA ASP A 141 18.16 8.20 12.88
C ASP A 141 17.16 8.00 11.73
N ARG A 142 15.87 8.17 12.00
CA ARG A 142 14.79 7.92 11.03
C ARG A 142 13.99 9.19 10.75
N VAL A 143 13.53 9.30 9.51
CA VAL A 143 12.74 10.43 9.01
C VAL A 143 11.47 9.93 8.34
N ALA A 144 10.37 10.58 8.62
CA ALA A 144 9.11 10.48 7.87
C ALA A 144 8.94 11.71 7.00
N TYR A 145 8.40 11.53 5.80
CA TYR A 145 8.16 12.60 4.86
C TYR A 145 6.66 12.82 4.65
N ALA A 146 6.30 14.07 4.46
CA ALA A 146 5.03 14.49 3.92
C ALA A 146 5.31 15.38 2.72
N THR A 147 4.59 15.16 1.63
CA THR A 147 4.74 15.87 0.37
C THR A 147 3.43 16.52 -0.01
N VAL A 148 3.51 17.68 -0.63
CA VAL A 148 2.34 18.43 -1.10
C VAL A 148 2.59 18.85 -2.53
N ASN A 149 1.65 18.56 -3.41
CA ASN A 149 1.66 19.05 -4.77
C ASN A 149 1.45 20.58 -4.77
N GLY A 150 2.44 21.32 -5.27
CA GLY A 150 2.40 22.79 -5.27
C GLY A 150 1.37 23.42 -6.22
N GLN A 151 0.82 22.64 -7.17
CA GLN A 151 -0.24 23.08 -8.08
C GLN A 151 -1.63 22.82 -7.51
N THR A 152 -1.86 21.61 -6.98
CA THR A 152 -3.20 21.15 -6.59
C THR A 152 -3.44 21.19 -5.08
N GLY A 153 -2.40 21.31 -4.27
CA GLY A 153 -2.47 21.21 -2.82
C GLY A 153 -2.71 19.77 -2.30
N LYS A 154 -2.65 18.76 -3.17
CA LYS A 154 -2.84 17.37 -2.77
C LYS A 154 -1.70 16.91 -1.87
N VAL A 155 -2.03 16.27 -0.75
CA VAL A 155 -1.07 15.86 0.28
C VAL A 155 -0.91 14.36 0.29
N ALA A 156 0.33 13.90 0.37
CA ALA A 156 0.69 12.52 0.67
C ALA A 156 1.67 12.50 1.85
N ALA A 157 1.47 11.59 2.80
CA ALA A 157 2.34 11.52 3.95
C ALA A 157 2.43 10.10 4.51
N ASP A 158 3.65 9.71 4.86
CA ASP A 158 3.93 8.53 5.66
C ASP A 158 3.97 8.90 7.13
N ILE A 159 2.90 8.57 7.86
CA ILE A 159 2.76 8.95 9.28
C ILE A 159 3.10 7.77 10.18
N PRO A 160 4.19 7.83 10.97
CA PRO A 160 4.51 6.78 11.93
C PRO A 160 3.54 6.80 13.12
N ILE A 161 3.20 5.61 13.60
CA ILE A 161 2.29 5.42 14.74
C ILE A 161 3.09 5.48 16.05
N ASP A 162 2.68 6.31 16.98
CA ASP A 162 3.21 6.30 18.35
C ASP A 162 2.57 5.16 19.15
N SER A 163 3.34 4.10 19.38
CA SER A 163 2.86 2.91 20.09
C SER A 163 2.33 3.21 21.49
N LYS A 164 2.93 4.17 22.20
CA LYS A 164 2.49 4.54 23.56
C LYS A 164 1.13 5.22 23.53
N LYS A 165 0.95 6.20 22.65
CA LYS A 165 -0.33 6.90 22.47
C LYS A 165 -1.42 5.96 21.97
N TYR A 166 -1.08 5.06 21.05
CA TYR A 166 -2.01 4.05 20.51
C TYR A 166 -2.51 3.12 21.62
N ILE A 167 -1.60 2.54 22.42
CA ILE A 167 -1.95 1.64 23.52
C ILE A 167 -2.77 2.37 24.59
N LEU A 168 -2.35 3.59 24.98
CA LEU A 168 -3.07 4.38 25.97
C LEU A 168 -4.47 4.75 25.48
N GLY A 169 -4.61 5.20 24.24
CA GLY A 169 -5.91 5.51 23.64
C GLY A 169 -6.82 4.29 23.53
N SER A 170 -6.26 3.14 23.13
CA SER A 170 -7.00 1.88 23.08
C SER A 170 -7.46 1.42 24.45
N LEU A 171 -6.62 1.55 25.49
CA LEU A 171 -6.97 1.21 26.85
C LEU A 171 -8.08 2.11 27.39
N LEU A 172 -7.98 3.41 27.14
CA LEU A 172 -8.97 4.40 27.57
C LEU A 172 -10.35 4.14 26.94
N LEU A 173 -10.37 3.67 25.69
CA LEU A 173 -11.61 3.27 25.01
C LEU A 173 -12.12 1.90 25.50
N ALA A 174 -11.22 0.94 25.70
CA ALA A 174 -11.57 -0.42 26.10
C ALA A 174 -12.11 -0.51 27.54
N LEU A 175 -11.58 0.33 28.45
CA LEU A 175 -11.95 0.30 29.87
C LEU A 175 -13.45 0.53 30.11
N PRO A 176 -14.10 1.59 29.59
CA PRO A 176 -15.55 1.76 29.78
C PRO A 176 -16.38 0.65 29.11
N ILE A 177 -15.95 0.16 27.96
CA ILE A 177 -16.61 -0.97 27.29
C ILE A 177 -16.52 -2.23 28.16
N PHE A 178 -15.34 -2.51 28.72
CA PHE A 178 -15.14 -3.65 29.61
C PHE A 178 -16.00 -3.56 30.87
N LEU A 179 -16.07 -2.38 31.52
CA LEU A 179 -16.90 -2.16 32.70
C LEU A 179 -18.40 -2.36 32.38
N LEU A 180 -18.84 -1.83 31.24
CA LEU A 180 -20.22 -1.99 30.79
C LEU A 180 -20.57 -3.44 30.54
N LEU A 181 -19.70 -4.17 29.82
CA LEU A 181 -19.91 -5.59 29.56
C LEU A 181 -19.91 -6.42 30.84
N ASN A 182 -19.00 -6.12 31.78
CA ASN A 182 -18.92 -6.85 33.04
C ASN A 182 -20.13 -6.61 33.96
N PHE A 183 -20.82 -5.46 33.78
CA PHE A 183 -22.05 -5.16 34.51
C PHE A 183 -23.24 -6.01 34.02
N PHE A 184 -23.28 -6.34 32.70
CA PHE A 184 -24.39 -7.08 32.11
C PHE A 184 -24.13 -8.59 31.97
N PHE A 185 -22.86 -9.02 31.93
CA PHE A 185 -22.50 -10.40 31.62
C PHE A 185 -21.47 -10.94 32.61
N THR A 186 -21.76 -12.09 33.20
CA THR A 186 -20.80 -12.91 33.94
C THR A 186 -20.33 -14.06 33.05
N PHE A 187 -19.07 -14.03 32.64
CA PHE A 187 -18.53 -15.09 31.79
C PHE A 187 -17.96 -16.24 32.60
N LYS A 188 -18.29 -17.46 32.20
CA LYS A 188 -17.67 -18.67 32.74
C LYS A 188 -16.20 -18.72 32.32
N PRO A 189 -15.26 -19.29 33.14
CA PRO A 189 -13.84 -19.36 32.82
C PRO A 189 -13.53 -19.98 31.46
N ASN A 190 -14.23 -21.05 31.09
CA ASN A 190 -14.09 -21.72 29.80
C ASN A 190 -14.44 -20.79 28.62
N PHE A 191 -15.47 -19.96 28.80
CA PHE A 191 -15.90 -19.02 27.77
C PHE A 191 -14.88 -17.89 27.58
N THR A 192 -14.31 -17.38 28.68
CA THR A 192 -13.26 -16.32 28.61
C THR A 192 -12.01 -16.83 27.89
N LEU A 193 -11.57 -18.07 28.16
CA LEU A 193 -10.47 -18.67 27.44
C LEU A 193 -10.80 -18.90 25.95
N GLY A 194 -12.01 -19.36 25.64
CA GLY A 194 -12.47 -19.54 24.27
C GLY A 194 -12.49 -18.23 23.49
N LEU A 195 -13.02 -17.18 24.11
CA LEU A 195 -13.02 -15.84 23.51
C LEU A 195 -11.61 -15.31 23.29
N SER A 196 -10.71 -15.48 24.27
CA SER A 196 -9.32 -15.02 24.16
C SER A 196 -8.54 -15.81 23.08
N ALA A 197 -8.80 -17.11 22.95
CA ALA A 197 -8.23 -17.93 21.89
C ALA A 197 -8.73 -17.49 20.50
N PHE A 198 -10.01 -17.22 20.37
CA PHE A 198 -10.59 -16.67 19.15
C PHE A 198 -9.94 -15.32 18.76
N LEU A 199 -9.79 -14.42 19.72
CA LEU A 199 -9.12 -13.13 19.49
C LEU A 199 -7.65 -13.31 19.10
N ALA A 200 -6.94 -14.28 19.71
CA ALA A 200 -5.56 -14.58 19.33
C ALA A 200 -5.46 -15.11 17.90
N VAL A 201 -6.36 -15.99 17.47
CA VAL A 201 -6.44 -16.48 16.08
C VAL A 201 -6.78 -15.34 15.12
N ALA A 202 -7.79 -14.51 15.45
CA ALA A 202 -8.17 -13.37 14.64
C ALA A 202 -7.00 -12.38 14.48
N THR A 203 -6.30 -12.07 15.58
CA THR A 203 -5.11 -11.20 15.55
C THR A 203 -3.98 -11.80 14.72
N LEU A 204 -3.78 -13.13 14.77
CA LEU A 204 -2.80 -13.82 13.93
C LEU A 204 -3.13 -13.70 12.44
N ILE A 205 -4.40 -13.88 12.07
CA ILE A 205 -4.87 -13.75 10.69
C ILE A 205 -4.66 -12.30 10.20
N ILE A 206 -5.05 -11.32 11.01
CA ILE A 206 -4.85 -9.89 10.71
C ILE A 206 -3.35 -9.61 10.55
N HIS A 207 -2.51 -10.12 11.46
CA HIS A 207 -1.07 -9.95 11.39
C HIS A 207 -0.48 -10.49 10.07
N ILE A 208 -0.89 -11.70 9.65
CA ILE A 208 -0.43 -12.29 8.39
C ILE A 208 -0.91 -11.45 7.19
N ALA A 209 -2.16 -11.00 7.21
CA ALA A 209 -2.72 -10.16 6.15
C ALA A 209 -2.00 -8.80 6.06
N GLU A 210 -1.78 -8.13 7.19
CA GLU A 210 -1.08 -6.85 7.24
C GLU A 210 0.40 -6.98 6.83
N ILE A 211 1.09 -8.05 7.26
CA ILE A 211 2.47 -8.29 6.81
C ILE A 211 2.53 -8.49 5.30
N ARG A 212 1.55 -9.20 4.71
CA ARG A 212 1.48 -9.36 3.25
C ARG A 212 1.30 -8.01 2.55
N LYS A 213 0.36 -7.18 3.01
CA LYS A 213 0.15 -5.81 2.48
C LYS A 213 1.40 -4.96 2.60
N ILE A 214 2.03 -4.97 3.78
CA ILE A 214 3.24 -4.22 4.07
C ILE A 214 4.40 -4.70 3.18
N ASN A 215 4.56 -6.01 2.96
CA ASN A 215 5.60 -6.53 2.07
C ASN A 215 5.37 -6.16 0.60
N VAL A 216 4.10 -6.17 0.15
CA VAL A 216 3.74 -5.72 -1.21
C VAL A 216 4.01 -4.22 -1.36
N ARG A 217 3.69 -3.42 -0.34
CA ARG A 217 3.99 -2.00 -0.31
C ARG A 217 5.51 -1.73 -0.31
N ASP A 218 6.27 -2.47 0.49
CA ASP A 218 7.73 -2.39 0.55
C ASP A 218 8.37 -2.70 -0.82
N GLN A 219 7.84 -3.70 -1.52
CA GLN A 219 8.28 -4.01 -2.89
C GLN A 219 7.94 -2.92 -3.92
N ARG A 220 6.85 -2.17 -3.69
CA ARG A 220 6.45 -1.05 -4.56
C ARG A 220 7.17 0.25 -4.21
N MET A 221 7.56 0.43 -2.95
CA MET A 221 8.33 1.58 -2.48
C MET A 221 9.80 1.51 -2.83
N ASP A 222 10.30 0.35 -3.24
CA ASP A 222 11.63 0.24 -3.81
C ASP A 222 11.62 0.97 -5.15
N ASP A 223 12.20 2.15 -5.17
CA ASP A 223 12.32 3.02 -6.32
C ASP A 223 12.92 2.26 -7.50
N ARG A 224 12.19 2.18 -8.61
CA ARG A 224 12.61 1.40 -9.79
C ARG A 224 13.98 1.84 -10.31
N GLY A 225 14.28 3.13 -10.22
CA GLY A 225 15.59 3.68 -10.55
C GLY A 225 16.71 3.25 -9.59
N TYR A 226 16.40 3.04 -8.34
CA TYR A 226 17.33 2.64 -7.30
C TYR A 226 17.70 1.15 -7.38
N LEU A 227 16.73 0.29 -7.67
CA LEU A 227 16.94 -1.16 -7.82
C LEU A 227 17.92 -1.50 -8.95
N SER A 228 17.97 -0.70 -10.00
CA SER A 228 18.92 -0.89 -11.11
C SER A 228 20.37 -0.62 -10.69
N ARG A 229 20.60 0.13 -9.60
CA ARG A 229 21.93 0.59 -9.17
C ARG A 229 22.48 -0.07 -7.91
N GLN A 230 21.66 -0.62 -7.00
CA GLN A 230 22.19 -1.10 -5.71
C GLN A 230 21.44 -2.31 -5.10
N SER A 231 22.04 -3.48 -5.24
CA SER A 231 21.67 -4.69 -4.46
C SER A 231 21.90 -4.58 -2.94
N LYS A 232 22.65 -3.55 -2.46
CA LYS A 232 23.01 -3.38 -1.04
C LYS A 232 21.92 -2.78 -0.16
N ALA A 233 21.09 -1.89 -0.69
CA ALA A 233 20.00 -1.30 0.07
C ALA A 233 18.83 -2.29 0.26
N ALA A 234 18.55 -3.13 -0.73
CA ALA A 234 17.60 -4.22 -0.62
C ALA A 234 17.97 -5.24 0.46
N GLN A 235 19.28 -5.46 0.73
CA GLN A 235 19.74 -6.28 1.85
C GLN A 235 19.48 -5.64 3.22
N SER A 236 19.56 -4.32 3.34
CA SER A 236 19.26 -3.59 4.57
C SER A 236 17.78 -3.68 4.93
N SER A 237 16.89 -3.46 3.96
CA SER A 237 15.43 -3.59 4.11
C SER A 237 15.04 -5.02 4.50
N LYS A 238 15.61 -6.05 3.87
CA LYS A 238 15.40 -7.46 4.26
C LYS A 238 15.81 -7.75 5.70
N ARG A 239 16.88 -7.16 6.19
CA ARG A 239 17.37 -7.37 7.56
C ARG A 239 16.45 -6.73 8.60
N GLU A 240 15.91 -5.55 8.31
CA GLU A 240 14.94 -4.84 9.17
C GLU A 240 13.57 -5.56 9.18
N SER A 241 13.12 -6.08 8.04
CA SER A 241 11.90 -6.86 7.95
C SER A 241 12.01 -8.21 8.69
N SER A 242 13.21 -8.77 8.78
CA SER A 242 13.47 -9.98 9.56
C SER A 242 13.34 -9.77 11.06
N ALA A 243 13.73 -8.60 11.57
CA ALA A 243 13.60 -8.28 13.01
C ALA A 243 12.12 -8.16 13.45
N ALA A 244 11.21 -7.86 12.55
CA ALA A 244 9.79 -7.78 12.85
C ALA A 244 9.05 -9.13 12.78
N ARG A 245 9.70 -10.20 12.30
CA ARG A 245 9.08 -11.53 12.18
C ARG A 245 8.79 -12.19 13.53
N GLY A 246 9.54 -11.86 14.58
CA GLY A 246 9.38 -12.47 15.90
C GLY A 246 8.04 -12.20 16.58
N GLY A 247 7.31 -11.18 16.16
CA GLY A 247 6.06 -10.76 16.82
C GLY A 247 4.89 -11.74 16.71
N PHE A 248 4.82 -12.56 15.67
CA PHE A 248 3.74 -13.54 15.51
C PHE A 248 3.85 -14.71 16.52
N LEU A 249 5.02 -14.93 17.10
CA LEU A 249 5.22 -15.96 18.12
C LEU A 249 4.31 -15.76 19.34
N GLY A 250 4.03 -14.51 19.72
CA GLY A 250 3.13 -14.21 20.83
C GLY A 250 1.72 -14.79 20.64
N SER A 251 1.11 -14.56 19.48
CA SER A 251 -0.22 -15.12 19.19
C SER A 251 -0.21 -16.64 19.02
N ILE A 252 0.87 -17.22 18.48
CA ILE A 252 1.00 -18.67 18.37
C ILE A 252 1.09 -19.31 19.76
N ILE A 253 1.92 -18.77 20.65
CA ILE A 253 2.03 -19.25 22.03
C ILE A 253 0.68 -19.15 22.74
N ALA A 254 -0.04 -18.06 22.54
CA ALA A 254 -1.38 -17.87 23.09
C ALA A 254 -2.37 -18.95 22.62
N VAL A 255 -2.38 -19.25 21.33
CA VAL A 255 -3.26 -20.29 20.76
C VAL A 255 -2.89 -21.69 21.27
N ILE A 256 -1.59 -22.00 21.33
CA ILE A 256 -1.12 -23.29 21.85
C ILE A 256 -1.46 -23.43 23.32
N ALA A 257 -1.25 -22.41 24.14
CA ALA A 257 -1.56 -22.44 25.57
C ALA A 257 -3.08 -22.65 25.80
N ALA A 258 -3.92 -21.94 25.03
CA ALA A 258 -5.36 -22.12 25.09
C ALA A 258 -5.79 -23.54 24.68
N ALA A 259 -5.24 -24.06 23.58
CA ALA A 259 -5.52 -25.41 23.10
C ALA A 259 -5.11 -26.49 24.12
N LEU A 260 -3.94 -26.34 24.75
CA LEU A 260 -3.48 -27.26 25.79
C LEU A 260 -4.43 -27.26 27.00
N ILE A 261 -4.89 -26.10 27.46
CA ILE A 261 -5.82 -26.00 28.58
C ILE A 261 -7.17 -26.64 28.24
N PHE A 262 -7.66 -26.46 27.01
CA PHE A 262 -8.91 -27.12 26.57
C PHE A 262 -8.75 -28.65 26.48
N VAL A 263 -7.60 -29.14 26.03
CA VAL A 263 -7.34 -30.60 25.92
C VAL A 263 -7.20 -31.24 27.30
N ILE A 264 -6.45 -30.59 28.20
CA ILE A 264 -6.23 -31.10 29.58
C ILE A 264 -7.51 -31.01 30.41
N ASN A 265 -8.35 -30.02 30.12
CA ASN A 265 -9.62 -29.75 30.79
C ASN A 265 -9.51 -29.76 32.33
N PRO A 266 -8.66 -28.91 32.93
CA PRO A 266 -8.40 -28.92 34.36
C PRO A 266 -9.66 -28.58 35.16
N VAL A 267 -9.80 -29.20 36.31
CA VAL A 267 -10.97 -28.99 37.21
C VAL A 267 -10.92 -27.58 37.83
N ALA A 268 -9.76 -27.04 38.02
CA ALA A 268 -9.59 -25.76 38.69
C ALA A 268 -9.67 -24.57 37.72
N ASP A 269 -10.56 -23.64 38.00
CA ASP A 269 -10.87 -22.45 37.16
C ASP A 269 -9.67 -21.52 36.94
N TYR A 270 -8.72 -21.48 37.85
CA TYR A 270 -7.55 -20.60 37.74
C TYR A 270 -6.69 -20.87 36.51
N TRP A 271 -6.67 -22.11 35.98
CA TRP A 271 -5.94 -22.44 34.76
C TRP A 271 -6.50 -21.73 33.53
N TYR A 272 -7.82 -21.61 33.46
CA TYR A 272 -8.47 -20.91 32.36
C TYR A 272 -8.18 -19.40 32.39
N TYR A 273 -8.15 -18.80 33.58
CA TYR A 273 -7.77 -17.39 33.74
C TYR A 273 -6.28 -17.18 33.43
N ALA A 274 -5.41 -18.07 33.85
CA ALA A 274 -3.99 -18.01 33.48
C ALA A 274 -3.79 -18.08 31.97
N GLY A 275 -4.48 -18.97 31.29
CA GLY A 275 -4.48 -19.05 29.81
C GLY A 275 -4.97 -17.77 29.16
N THR A 276 -6.02 -17.16 29.69
CA THR A 276 -6.55 -15.88 29.19
C THR A 276 -5.51 -14.77 29.31
N ILE A 277 -4.78 -14.70 30.44
CA ILE A 277 -3.70 -13.71 30.63
C ILE A 277 -2.57 -13.94 29.63
N ILE A 278 -2.16 -15.21 29.43
CA ILE A 278 -1.12 -15.55 28.44
C ILE A 278 -1.56 -15.14 27.04
N ALA A 279 -2.82 -15.40 26.68
CA ALA A 279 -3.38 -15.00 25.39
C ALA A 279 -3.37 -13.48 25.22
N PHE A 280 -3.77 -12.72 26.23
CA PHE A 280 -3.74 -11.27 26.21
C PHE A 280 -2.34 -10.72 25.98
N ILE A 281 -1.35 -11.24 26.72
CA ILE A 281 0.04 -10.84 26.57
C ILE A 281 0.53 -11.16 25.16
N GLY A 282 0.23 -12.34 24.63
CA GLY A 282 0.60 -12.75 23.27
C GLY A 282 0.02 -11.85 22.19
N VAL A 283 -1.26 -11.49 22.30
CA VAL A 283 -1.93 -10.55 21.38
C VAL A 283 -1.26 -9.17 21.44
N LEU A 284 -0.97 -8.66 22.65
CA LEU A 284 -0.32 -7.37 22.84
C LEU A 284 1.06 -7.32 22.16
N PHE A 285 1.87 -8.36 22.33
CA PHE A 285 3.17 -8.46 21.65
C PHE A 285 3.04 -8.47 20.13
N THR A 286 2.04 -9.16 19.60
CA THR A 286 1.78 -9.20 18.16
C THR A 286 1.39 -7.84 17.61
N ILE A 287 0.53 -7.09 18.30
CA ILE A 287 0.14 -5.73 17.92
C ILE A 287 1.35 -4.79 17.92
N ILE A 288 2.18 -4.84 18.96
CA ILE A 288 3.40 -4.03 19.04
C ILE A 288 4.36 -4.35 17.88
N ALA A 289 4.46 -5.61 17.48
CA ALA A 289 5.29 -6.01 16.35
C ALA A 289 4.77 -5.48 15.02
N ILE A 290 3.44 -5.49 14.81
CA ILE A 290 2.81 -4.90 13.63
C ILE A 290 3.11 -3.40 13.56
N ILE A 291 2.93 -2.67 14.67
CA ILE A 291 3.20 -1.23 14.72
C ILE A 291 4.68 -0.93 14.45
N LYS A 292 5.60 -1.71 15.03
CA LYS A 292 7.04 -1.53 14.78
C LYS A 292 7.37 -1.72 13.30
N LYS A 293 6.82 -2.75 12.67
CA LYS A 293 7.06 -3.00 11.25
C LYS A 293 6.48 -1.88 10.38
N TYR A 294 5.25 -1.47 10.64
CA TYR A 294 4.65 -0.33 9.96
C TYR A 294 5.51 0.94 10.09
N ASN A 295 6.00 1.25 11.29
CA ASN A 295 6.86 2.40 11.52
C ASN A 295 8.20 2.31 10.78
N ILE A 296 8.75 1.11 10.59
CA ILE A 296 9.95 0.90 9.78
C ILE A 296 9.68 1.27 8.32
N LEU A 297 8.51 0.93 7.80
CA LEU A 297 8.12 1.23 6.42
C LEU A 297 7.70 2.69 6.22
N ALA A 298 7.03 3.28 7.22
CA ALA A 298 6.63 4.68 7.20
C ALA A 298 7.79 5.66 7.45
N THR A 299 8.97 5.17 7.80
CA THR A 299 10.15 6.00 8.07
C THR A 299 11.35 5.47 7.35
N ARG A 300 12.27 6.35 6.96
CA ARG A 300 13.49 5.97 6.23
C ARG A 300 14.72 6.38 7.03
N LYS A 301 15.87 5.73 6.77
CA LYS A 301 17.14 6.12 7.38
C LYS A 301 17.69 7.38 6.73
N LEU A 302 18.33 8.24 7.54
CA LEU A 302 19.09 9.38 7.04
C LEU A 302 20.42 8.91 6.40
N PRO A 303 20.93 9.61 5.37
CA PRO A 303 20.30 10.68 4.60
C PRO A 303 19.65 10.11 3.34
N GLN A 304 18.42 10.50 3.03
CA GLN A 304 17.79 10.20 1.74
C GLN A 304 18.10 11.23 0.67
N PHE A 305 18.27 12.48 1.09
CA PHE A 305 18.73 13.54 0.21
C PHE A 305 20.16 13.84 0.57
N ASP A 306 21.12 13.22 -0.14
CA ASP A 306 22.47 13.75 -0.20
C ASP A 306 22.37 15.11 -0.90
N ARG A 307 22.84 16.16 -0.22
CA ARG A 307 23.04 17.45 -0.88
C ARG A 307 24.10 17.29 -1.97
N LYS A 308 23.69 16.88 -3.15
CA LYS A 308 24.56 16.93 -4.31
C LYS A 308 24.72 18.40 -4.70
N GLY A 309 25.79 19.04 -4.22
CA GLY A 309 26.18 20.40 -4.59
C GLY A 309 25.98 21.49 -3.55
N GLY A 310 25.63 21.15 -2.31
CA GLY A 310 25.68 22.10 -1.19
C GLY A 310 27.04 22.05 -0.53
N ASP A 311 27.65 23.21 -0.41
CA ASP A 311 28.92 23.45 0.26
C ASP A 311 29.07 22.62 1.56
N ASP A 312 30.10 21.77 1.61
CA ASP A 312 30.46 21.00 2.82
C ASP A 312 31.01 21.89 3.96
N ARG A 313 30.71 23.18 3.91
CA ARG A 313 31.17 24.20 4.83
C ARG A 313 29.95 24.85 5.53
N ALA A 314 29.39 24.17 6.48
CA ALA A 314 28.62 24.79 7.58
C ALA A 314 28.68 23.88 8.81
#